data_6950b88bd3f546ce2f97978b81be3bcb
#
_entry.id   6950b88bd3f546ce2f97978b81be3bcb
#
_cell.length_a   1.000
_cell.length_b   1.000
_cell.length_c   1.000
_cell.angle_alpha   90.00
_cell.angle_beta   90.00
_cell.angle_gamma   90.00
#
_symmetry.space_group_name_H-M   'P 1'
#
loop_
_entity.id
_entity.type
_entity.pdbx_description
1 polymer ?
#
loop_
_entity_poly.entity_id
_entity_poly.type
_entity_poly.pdbx_seq_one_letter_code
_entity_poly.pdbx_strand_id
1 'polypeptide(L)'
;MRNYSVIVTKAAADDAVEIIRYISDNLKNRKAAERHLELYLDTLNSLKEMPGIYGISTMEGLYERGIRLAPFGNFDVAFTLDEQNATVTVLRVLYAMSDLSNKFKKQ
;
A
#
# COMPACT_ATOMS: atom_id res chain seq x y z
N MET A 1 -14.11 0.94 -19.00
CA MET A 1 -13.27 0.63 -17.85
C MET A 1 -13.97 1.01 -16.56
N ARG A 2 -13.87 0.15 -15.57
CA ARG A 2 -14.51 0.40 -14.29
C ARG A 2 -13.60 1.26 -13.42
N ASN A 3 -14.19 2.28 -12.79
CA ASN A 3 -13.46 3.11 -11.83
C ASN A 3 -13.77 2.64 -10.41
N TYR A 4 -12.73 2.54 -9.60
CA TYR A 4 -12.86 2.12 -8.22
C TYR A 4 -12.66 3.30 -7.27
N SER A 5 -13.39 3.29 -6.17
CA SER A 5 -13.16 4.24 -5.09
C SER A 5 -12.01 3.71 -4.24
N VAL A 6 -11.01 4.55 -4.00
CA VAL A 6 -9.86 4.17 -3.17
C VAL A 6 -9.98 4.86 -1.83
N ILE A 7 -10.11 4.05 -0.79
CA ILE A 7 -10.20 4.52 0.59
C ILE A 7 -8.86 4.22 1.27
N VAL A 8 -8.22 5.24 1.82
CA VAL A 8 -6.97 5.07 2.56
C VAL A 8 -7.27 5.17 4.04
N THR A 9 -7.02 4.09 4.79
CA THR A 9 -7.25 4.09 6.23
C THR A 9 -6.28 5.05 6.93
N LYS A 10 -6.63 5.45 8.15
CA LYS A 10 -5.74 6.31 8.95
C LYS A 10 -4.39 5.62 9.16
N ALA A 11 -4.39 4.32 9.44
CA ALA A 11 -3.14 3.58 9.64
C ALA A 11 -2.26 3.62 8.40
N ALA A 12 -2.84 3.47 7.21
CA ALA A 12 -2.09 3.52 5.96
C ALA A 12 -1.56 4.93 5.69
N ALA A 13 -2.36 5.95 5.95
CA ALA A 13 -1.94 7.34 5.77
C ALA A 13 -0.77 7.66 6.71
N ASP A 14 -0.85 7.23 7.97
CA ASP A 14 0.21 7.43 8.94
C ASP A 14 1.49 6.71 8.52
N ASP A 15 1.36 5.48 8.00
CA ASP A 15 2.50 4.72 7.48
C ASP A 15 3.21 5.49 6.37
N ALA A 16 2.45 6.02 5.41
CA ALA A 16 3.02 6.76 4.28
C ALA A 16 3.77 8.00 4.74
N VAL A 17 3.18 8.75 5.68
CA VAL A 17 3.83 9.95 6.24
C VAL A 17 5.14 9.57 6.92
N GLU A 18 5.12 8.50 7.72
CA GLU A 18 6.33 8.02 8.41
C GLU A 18 7.44 7.63 7.45
N ILE A 19 7.09 6.90 6.39
CA ILE A 19 8.06 6.46 5.38
C ILE A 19 8.70 7.67 4.71
N ILE A 20 7.89 8.61 4.22
CA ILE A 20 8.39 9.79 3.51
C ILE A 20 9.25 10.64 4.44
N ARG A 21 8.80 10.83 5.69
CA ARG A 21 9.55 11.59 6.68
C ARG A 21 10.89 10.92 7.00
N TYR A 22 10.90 9.60 7.13
CA TYR A 22 12.13 8.86 7.38
C TYR A 22 13.14 9.08 6.27
N ILE A 23 12.71 8.98 5.01
CA ILE A 23 13.60 9.17 3.87
C ILE A 23 14.12 10.62 3.83
N SER A 24 13.25 11.60 4.06
CA SER A 24 13.62 13.01 4.01
C SER A 24 14.56 13.39 5.14
N ASP A 25 14.22 12.99 6.37
CA ASP A 25 14.91 13.49 7.57
C ASP A 25 16.08 12.60 7.99
N ASN A 26 15.85 11.28 8.11
CA ASN A 26 16.87 10.37 8.61
C ASN A 26 17.93 10.06 7.57
N LEU A 27 17.53 9.85 6.32
CA LEU A 27 18.47 9.60 5.24
C LEU A 27 18.95 10.90 4.60
N LYS A 28 18.37 12.05 5.01
CA LYS A 28 18.72 13.37 4.51
C LYS A 28 18.70 13.45 2.99
N ASN A 29 17.69 12.83 2.40
CA ASN A 29 17.58 12.76 0.95
C ASN A 29 16.18 13.22 0.51
N ARG A 30 16.05 14.54 0.37
CA ARG A 30 14.76 15.13 -0.02
C ARG A 30 14.30 14.66 -1.41
N LYS A 31 15.22 14.54 -2.35
CA LYS A 31 14.85 14.08 -3.70
C LYS A 31 14.31 12.67 -3.69
N ALA A 32 14.92 11.79 -2.90
CA ALA A 32 14.42 10.42 -2.77
C ALA A 32 13.04 10.41 -2.11
N ALA A 33 12.80 11.28 -1.12
CA ALA A 33 11.50 11.39 -0.48
C ALA A 33 10.43 11.84 -1.48
N GLU A 34 10.74 12.85 -2.29
CA GLU A 34 9.82 13.33 -3.32
C GLU A 34 9.53 12.24 -4.35
N ARG A 35 10.55 11.49 -4.75
CA ARG A 35 10.40 10.39 -5.70
C ARG A 35 9.50 9.29 -5.14
N HIS A 36 9.69 8.93 -3.88
CA HIS A 36 8.84 7.91 -3.25
C HIS A 36 7.40 8.37 -3.10
N LEU A 37 7.20 9.65 -2.82
CA LEU A 37 5.84 10.20 -2.77
C LEU A 37 5.17 10.10 -4.15
N GLU A 38 5.87 10.45 -5.22
CA GLU A 38 5.33 10.30 -6.58
C GLU A 38 4.95 8.87 -6.88
N LEU A 39 5.84 7.91 -6.56
CA LEU A 39 5.58 6.50 -6.78
C LEU A 39 4.36 6.01 -6.00
N TYR A 40 4.23 6.47 -4.76
CA TYR A 40 3.08 6.13 -3.92
C TYR A 40 1.78 6.64 -4.56
N LEU A 41 1.76 7.90 -4.98
CA LEU A 41 0.58 8.49 -5.60
C LEU A 41 0.24 7.80 -6.92
N ASP A 42 1.25 7.45 -7.72
CA ASP A 42 1.04 6.70 -8.96
C ASP A 42 0.42 5.32 -8.69
N THR A 43 0.88 4.66 -7.63
CA THR A 43 0.32 3.37 -7.24
C THR A 43 -1.14 3.50 -6.82
N LEU A 44 -1.47 4.52 -6.01
CA LEU A 44 -2.87 4.76 -5.63
C LEU A 44 -3.74 5.03 -6.86
N ASN A 45 -3.21 5.77 -7.84
CA ASN A 45 -3.95 6.05 -9.08
C ASN A 45 -4.19 4.77 -9.87
N SER A 46 -3.21 3.86 -9.92
CA SER A 46 -3.39 2.59 -10.61
C SER A 46 -4.49 1.73 -9.96
N LEU A 47 -4.65 1.84 -8.64
CA LEU A 47 -5.70 1.11 -7.93
C LEU A 47 -7.10 1.60 -8.27
N LYS A 48 -7.22 2.84 -8.73
CA LYS A 48 -8.53 3.36 -9.19
C LYS A 48 -8.97 2.73 -10.50
N GLU A 49 -8.02 2.28 -11.30
CA GLU A 49 -8.32 1.79 -12.64
C GLU A 49 -8.25 0.27 -12.73
N MET A 50 -7.19 -0.33 -12.23
CA MET A 50 -6.92 -1.76 -12.43
C MET A 50 -6.38 -2.44 -11.16
N PRO A 51 -7.13 -2.43 -10.05
CA PRO A 51 -6.63 -3.04 -8.80
C PRO A 51 -6.44 -4.56 -8.92
N GLY A 52 -7.16 -5.19 -9.84
CA GLY A 52 -7.10 -6.64 -10.01
C GLY A 52 -5.82 -7.17 -10.63
N ILE A 53 -4.96 -6.28 -11.17
CA ILE A 53 -3.67 -6.73 -11.71
C ILE A 53 -2.72 -7.21 -10.60
N TYR A 54 -2.97 -6.77 -9.36
CA TYR A 54 -2.18 -7.21 -8.21
C TYR A 54 -2.88 -8.41 -7.57
N GLY A 55 -2.24 -9.58 -7.62
CA GLY A 55 -2.83 -10.79 -7.06
C GLY A 55 -2.92 -10.78 -5.55
N ILE A 56 -3.77 -11.66 -5.02
CA ILE A 56 -3.86 -11.86 -3.57
C ILE A 56 -2.53 -12.45 -3.08
N SER A 57 -1.99 -11.90 -2.00
CA SER A 57 -0.75 -12.38 -1.43
C SER A 57 -0.88 -13.84 -1.00
N THR A 58 0.14 -14.65 -1.28
CA THR A 58 0.17 -16.05 -0.83
C THR A 58 0.74 -16.20 0.58
N MET A 59 1.15 -15.11 1.20
CA MET A 59 1.70 -15.14 2.56
C MET A 59 0.62 -15.51 3.56
N GLU A 60 0.99 -16.40 4.49
CA GLU A 60 0.10 -16.80 5.57
C GLU A 60 -0.39 -15.57 6.35
N GLY A 61 -1.67 -15.55 6.67
CA GLY A 61 -2.30 -14.43 7.36
C GLY A 61 -2.82 -13.36 6.42
N LEU A 62 -2.15 -13.13 5.29
CA LEU A 62 -2.62 -12.16 4.30
C LEU A 62 -3.56 -12.81 3.30
N TYR A 63 -3.24 -14.03 2.88
CA TYR A 63 -4.06 -14.77 1.92
C TYR A 63 -5.49 -14.95 2.43
N GLU A 64 -5.64 -15.36 3.69
CA GLU A 64 -6.95 -15.63 4.29
C GLU A 64 -7.80 -14.35 4.39
N ARG A 65 -7.17 -13.19 4.43
CA ARG A 65 -7.86 -11.91 4.49
C ARG A 65 -8.06 -11.28 3.13
N GLY A 66 -7.61 -11.96 2.06
CA GLY A 66 -7.74 -11.45 0.71
C GLY A 66 -6.90 -10.21 0.45
N ILE A 67 -5.78 -10.08 1.15
CA ILE A 67 -4.94 -8.88 1.03
C ILE A 67 -4.04 -8.97 -0.20
N ARG A 68 -4.06 -7.91 -0.99
CA ARG A 68 -3.22 -7.75 -2.17
C ARG A 68 -2.10 -6.76 -1.87
N LEU A 69 -0.97 -6.91 -2.54
CA LEU A 69 0.19 -6.04 -2.36
C LEU A 69 0.52 -5.36 -3.68
N ALA A 70 0.55 -4.04 -3.67
CA ALA A 70 0.94 -3.23 -4.83
C ALA A 70 2.27 -2.53 -4.52
N PRO A 71 3.33 -2.81 -5.28
CA PRO A 71 4.65 -2.25 -4.96
C PRO A 71 4.81 -0.80 -5.38
N PHE A 72 5.59 -0.05 -4.60
CA PHE A 72 6.16 1.20 -5.03
C PHE A 72 7.57 1.30 -4.43
N GLY A 73 8.59 1.30 -5.29
CA GLY A 73 9.97 1.21 -4.82
C GLY A 73 10.17 -0.05 -3.99
N ASN A 74 10.71 0.10 -2.79
CA ASN A 74 10.94 -1.01 -1.86
C ASN A 74 9.80 -1.20 -0.86
N PHE A 75 8.65 -0.62 -1.13
CA PHE A 75 7.49 -0.66 -0.24
C PHE A 75 6.32 -1.31 -0.92
N ASP A 76 5.34 -1.73 -0.12
CA ASP A 76 4.09 -2.30 -0.62
C ASP A 76 2.90 -1.56 -0.03
N VAL A 77 1.91 -1.32 -0.89
CA VAL A 77 0.59 -0.87 -0.45
C VAL A 77 -0.25 -2.13 -0.26
N ALA A 78 -0.66 -2.41 0.97
CA ALA A 78 -1.49 -3.56 1.29
C ALA A 78 -2.95 -3.16 1.27
N PHE A 79 -3.75 -3.81 0.43
CA PHE A 79 -5.14 -3.40 0.22
C PHE A 79 -6.05 -4.61 0.00
N THR A 80 -7.34 -4.37 0.19
CA THR A 80 -8.38 -5.33 -0.17
C THR A 80 -9.21 -4.74 -1.30
N LEU A 81 -9.76 -5.63 -2.12
CA LEU A 81 -10.57 -5.26 -3.28
C LEU A 81 -11.97 -5.82 -3.12
N ASP A 82 -12.96 -4.93 -3.12
CA ASP A 82 -14.37 -5.29 -3.14
C ASP A 82 -14.91 -5.01 -4.53
N GLU A 83 -14.93 -6.05 -5.37
CA GLU A 83 -15.40 -5.95 -6.74
C GLU A 83 -16.86 -5.53 -6.82
N GLN A 84 -17.68 -6.05 -5.91
CA GLN A 84 -19.10 -5.82 -5.92
C GLN A 84 -19.43 -4.33 -5.73
N ASN A 85 -18.72 -3.69 -4.81
CA ASN A 85 -18.91 -2.27 -4.50
C ASN A 85 -17.90 -1.36 -5.18
N ALA A 86 -17.07 -1.91 -6.05
CA ALA A 86 -16.01 -1.18 -6.75
C ALA A 86 -15.18 -0.31 -5.80
N THR A 87 -14.72 -0.92 -4.70
CA THR A 87 -14.00 -0.23 -3.63
C THR A 87 -12.69 -0.92 -3.32
N VAL A 88 -11.64 -0.11 -3.23
CA VAL A 88 -10.31 -0.54 -2.78
C VAL A 88 -10.06 0.10 -1.42
N THR A 89 -9.71 -0.71 -0.43
CA THR A 89 -9.38 -0.21 0.90
C THR A 89 -7.89 -0.46 1.17
N VAL A 90 -7.13 0.64 1.26
CA VAL A 90 -5.70 0.57 1.57
C VAL A 90 -5.55 0.45 3.08
N LEU A 91 -5.06 -0.71 3.54
CA LEU A 91 -4.99 -1.03 4.97
C LEU A 91 -3.69 -0.57 5.62
N ARG A 92 -2.58 -0.79 4.95
CA ARG A 92 -1.26 -0.44 5.46
C ARG A 92 -0.33 -0.12 4.29
N VAL A 93 0.74 0.64 4.59
CA VAL A 93 1.85 0.84 3.67
C VAL A 93 3.10 0.38 4.41
N LEU A 94 3.83 -0.59 3.84
CA LEU A 94 4.85 -1.31 4.55
C LEU A 94 6.10 -1.47 3.72
N TYR A 95 7.24 -1.58 4.42
CA TYR A 95 8.48 -1.93 3.76
C TYR A 95 8.40 -3.38 3.29
N ALA A 96 8.68 -3.64 2.00
CA ALA A 96 8.45 -4.95 1.38
C ALA A 96 9.21 -6.09 2.05
N MET A 97 10.35 -5.79 2.66
CA MET A 97 11.18 -6.79 3.33
C MET A 97 10.85 -6.95 4.81
N SER A 98 9.87 -6.19 5.35
CA SER A 98 9.52 -6.32 6.75
C SER A 98 8.61 -7.52 6.99
N ASP A 99 8.40 -7.84 8.26
CA ASP A 99 7.57 -8.96 8.67
C ASP A 99 6.10 -8.57 8.58
N LEU A 100 5.54 -8.65 7.35
CA LEU A 100 4.17 -8.26 7.08
C LEU A 100 3.16 -9.10 7.85
N SER A 101 3.41 -10.41 7.93
CA SER A 101 2.52 -11.33 8.62
C SER A 101 2.33 -10.93 10.08
N ASN A 102 3.41 -10.59 10.76
CA ASN A 102 3.36 -10.19 12.16
C ASN A 102 2.55 -8.90 12.36
N LYS A 103 2.73 -7.94 11.47
CA LYS A 103 1.99 -6.67 11.57
C LYS A 103 0.49 -6.88 11.47
N PHE A 104 0.04 -7.76 10.60
CA PHE A 104 -1.39 -8.02 10.43
C PHE A 104 -1.95 -8.95 11.51
N LYS A 105 -1.14 -9.84 12.06
CA LYS A 105 -1.58 -10.74 13.13
C LYS A 105 -1.95 -10.00 14.42
N LYS A 106 -1.32 -8.87 14.66
CA LYS A 106 -1.54 -8.08 15.88
C LYS A 106 -2.79 -7.22 15.82
N GLN A 107 -3.44 -7.22 14.71
CA GLN A 107 -4.70 -6.50 14.52
C GLN A 107 -5.89 -7.48 14.57
#